data_f3e82bd6ec512b15835e60f2c2850398
#
_entry.id   f3e82bd6ec512b15835e60f2c2850398
#
_cell.length_a   1.000
_cell.length_b   1.000
_cell.length_c   1.000
_cell.angle_alpha   90.00
_cell.angle_beta   90.00
_cell.angle_gamma   90.00
#
_symmetry.space_group_name_H-M   'P 1'
#
loop_
_entity.id
_entity.type
_entity.pdbx_description
1 polymer ?
#
loop_
_entity_poly.entity_id
_entity_poly.type
_entity_poly.pdbx_seq_one_letter_code
_entity_poly.pdbx_strand_id
1 'polypeptide(L)'
;MIVYNQALTEKVDYMLTSLGIRGYSMIENVQGRGTVNGVPHLGTHTWPEINSAMYVMVEDHQVDGLLAKVEKIDSINSEVGIRAFMWNIERSV
;
A
#
# COMPACT_ATOMS: atom_id res chain seq x y z
N MET A 1 2.84 3.34 -6.06
CA MET A 1 1.95 3.76 -4.95
C MET A 1 1.34 2.53 -4.30
N ILE A 2 1.42 2.45 -3.01
CA ILE A 2 0.78 1.38 -2.22
C ILE A 2 -0.28 2.03 -1.34
N VAL A 3 -1.52 1.55 -1.42
CA VAL A 3 -2.61 2.01 -0.55
C VAL A 3 -3.05 0.81 0.29
N TYR A 4 -3.08 0.98 1.60
CA TYR A 4 -3.33 -0.12 2.51
C TYR A 4 -4.05 0.34 3.76
N ASN A 5 -4.80 -0.59 4.37
CA ASN A 5 -5.40 -0.36 5.67
C ASN A 5 -4.28 -0.18 6.72
N GLN A 6 -4.41 0.80 7.60
CA GLN A 6 -3.40 1.09 8.62
C GLN A 6 -3.04 -0.11 9.49
N ALA A 7 -3.94 -1.07 9.63
CA ALA A 7 -3.67 -2.31 10.35
C ALA A 7 -2.53 -3.13 9.73
N LEU A 8 -2.19 -2.89 8.47
CA LEU A 8 -1.12 -3.58 7.75
C LEU A 8 0.22 -2.84 7.79
N THR A 9 0.33 -1.74 8.52
CA THR A 9 1.53 -0.87 8.51
C THR A 9 2.81 -1.67 8.83
N GLU A 10 2.80 -2.49 9.86
CA GLU A 10 3.99 -3.28 10.22
C GLU A 10 4.36 -4.29 9.13
N LYS A 11 3.37 -4.89 8.49
CA LYS A 11 3.60 -5.85 7.39
C LYS A 11 4.20 -5.16 6.17
N VAL A 12 3.71 -3.96 5.86
CA VAL A 12 4.23 -3.15 4.74
C VAL A 12 5.67 -2.72 5.02
N ASP A 13 5.95 -2.23 6.23
CA ASP A 13 7.31 -1.83 6.63
C ASP A 13 8.27 -3.01 6.56
N TYR A 14 7.88 -4.17 7.06
CA TYR A 14 8.70 -5.37 6.99
C TYR A 14 8.95 -5.79 5.54
N MET A 15 7.95 -5.72 4.70
CA MET A 15 8.06 -6.03 3.27
C MET A 15 9.11 -5.14 2.59
N LEU A 16 9.02 -3.83 2.79
CA LEU A 16 9.97 -2.88 2.19
C LEU A 16 11.39 -3.14 2.68
N THR A 17 11.55 -3.37 3.98
CA THR A 17 12.86 -3.67 4.57
C THR A 17 13.43 -4.97 3.97
N SER A 18 12.61 -6.00 3.83
CA SER A 18 13.05 -7.29 3.28
C SER A 18 13.50 -7.19 1.81
N LEU A 19 12.97 -6.22 1.08
CA LEU A 19 13.33 -5.95 -0.31
C LEU A 19 14.48 -4.95 -0.45
N GLY A 20 15.01 -4.43 0.67
CA GLY A 20 16.06 -3.43 0.65
C GLY A 20 15.59 -2.05 0.19
N ILE A 21 14.30 -1.80 0.23
CA ILE A 21 13.72 -0.52 -0.19
C ILE A 21 13.63 0.40 1.02
N ARG A 22 14.32 1.55 0.95
CA ARG A 22 14.41 2.51 2.06
C ARG A 22 13.74 3.83 1.78
N GLY A 23 13.63 4.22 0.51
CA GLY A 23 13.09 5.52 0.12
C GLY A 23 11.59 5.46 -0.11
N TYR A 24 10.83 6.18 0.70
CA TYR A 24 9.40 6.31 0.50
C TYR A 24 8.88 7.59 1.15
N SER A 25 7.70 8.00 0.70
CA SER A 25 6.91 9.06 1.35
C SER A 25 5.56 8.48 1.72
N MET A 26 5.12 8.72 2.94
CA MET A 26 3.87 8.16 3.46
C MET A 26 2.86 9.27 3.74
N ILE A 27 1.61 9.00 3.40
CA ILE A 27 0.47 9.84 3.74
C ILE A 27 -0.46 9.01 4.62
N GLU A 28 -0.65 9.45 5.84
CA GLU A 28 -1.55 8.79 6.78
C GLU A 28 -2.99 9.29 6.63
N ASN A 29 -3.93 8.51 7.14
CA ASN A 29 -5.34 8.88 7.24
C ASN A 29 -5.98 9.17 5.88
N VAL A 30 -5.77 8.25 4.93
CA VAL A 30 -6.37 8.33 3.61
C VAL A 30 -7.71 7.61 3.63
N GLN A 31 -8.75 8.31 3.24
CA GLN A 31 -10.08 7.73 3.10
C GLN A 31 -10.23 7.09 1.72
N GLY A 32 -10.96 5.99 1.64
CA GLY A 32 -11.17 5.35 0.35
C GLY A 32 -12.00 4.09 0.42
N ARG A 33 -12.24 3.56 -0.77
CA ARG A 33 -12.90 2.27 -0.98
C ARG A 33 -12.13 1.53 -2.07
N GLY A 34 -11.64 0.34 -1.73
CA GLY A 34 -10.76 -0.41 -2.64
C GLY A 34 -11.49 -1.07 -3.80
N THR A 35 -12.78 -1.38 -3.64
CA THR A 35 -13.61 -2.00 -4.68
C THR A 35 -15.00 -1.38 -4.68
N VAL A 36 -15.76 -1.61 -5.76
CA VAL A 36 -17.14 -1.09 -5.89
C VAL A 36 -18.01 -1.50 -4.71
N ASN A 37 -17.87 -2.74 -4.25
CA ASN A 37 -18.64 -3.29 -3.13
C ASN A 37 -17.84 -3.37 -1.84
N GLY A 38 -16.66 -2.75 -1.81
CA GLY A 38 -15.79 -2.79 -0.64
C GLY A 38 -16.31 -1.91 0.50
N VAL A 39 -15.91 -2.26 1.72
CA VAL A 39 -16.20 -1.45 2.90
C VAL A 39 -15.41 -0.15 2.82
N PRO A 40 -16.05 1.03 2.96
CA PRO A 40 -15.32 2.28 2.96
C PRO A 40 -14.39 2.42 4.17
N HIS A 41 -13.20 2.98 3.95
CA HIS A 41 -12.22 3.27 5.00
C HIS A 41 -12.18 4.79 5.23
N LEU A 42 -13.07 5.28 6.05
CA LEU A 42 -13.29 6.72 6.23
C LEU A 42 -12.80 7.25 7.59
N GLY A 43 -12.43 6.38 8.52
CA GLY A 43 -11.98 6.79 9.84
C GLY A 43 -13.08 7.42 10.69
N THR A 44 -14.35 7.13 10.39
CA THR A 44 -15.51 7.67 11.11
C THR A 44 -16.02 6.66 12.13
N HIS A 45 -16.97 7.09 12.97
CA HIS A 45 -17.61 6.20 13.94
C HIS A 45 -18.29 4.99 13.26
N THR A 46 -18.96 5.20 12.13
CA THR A 46 -19.62 4.14 11.36
C THR A 46 -18.63 3.30 10.55
N TRP A 47 -17.60 3.95 10.00
CA TRP A 47 -16.54 3.32 9.19
C TRP A 47 -15.19 3.60 9.82
N PRO A 48 -14.82 2.91 10.91
CA PRO A 48 -13.62 3.25 11.70
C PRO A 48 -12.29 2.91 11.00
N GLU A 49 -12.30 2.02 10.03
CA GLU A 49 -11.09 1.67 9.30
C GLU A 49 -10.62 2.82 8.42
N ILE A 50 -9.31 2.98 8.33
CA ILE A 50 -8.70 4.05 7.55
C ILE A 50 -7.43 3.54 6.87
N ASN A 51 -7.11 4.11 5.72
CA ASN A 51 -5.95 3.73 4.93
C ASN A 51 -4.78 4.67 5.14
N SER A 52 -3.60 4.17 4.77
CA SER A 52 -2.41 4.97 4.47
C SER A 52 -2.05 4.77 3.01
N ALA A 53 -1.40 5.76 2.42
CA ALA A 53 -0.84 5.66 1.08
C ALA A 53 0.67 5.89 1.14
N MET A 54 1.41 5.19 0.31
CA MET A 54 2.86 5.29 0.29
C MET A 54 3.35 5.40 -1.15
N TYR A 55 4.18 6.39 -1.42
CA TYR A 55 4.92 6.49 -2.67
C TYR A 55 6.31 5.93 -2.47
N VAL A 56 6.63 4.89 -3.23
CA VAL A 56 7.89 4.18 -3.11
C VAL A 56 8.63 4.30 -4.44
N MET A 57 9.84 4.84 -4.39
CA MET A 57 10.67 4.98 -5.58
C MET A 57 11.60 3.78 -5.68
N VAL A 58 11.46 3.02 -6.76
CA VAL A 58 12.18 1.76 -6.93
C VAL A 58 12.81 1.69 -8.32
N GLU A 59 13.83 0.86 -8.45
CA GLU A 59 14.40 0.52 -9.75
C GLU A 59 13.53 -0.51 -10.47
N ASP A 60 13.62 -0.56 -11.79
CA ASP A 60 12.80 -1.48 -12.60
C ASP A 60 12.90 -2.93 -12.12
N HIS A 61 14.09 -3.38 -11.77
CA HIS A 61 14.30 -4.77 -11.32
C HIS A 61 13.64 -5.10 -9.99
N GLN A 62 13.21 -4.10 -9.22
CA GLN A 62 12.55 -4.30 -7.93
C GLN A 62 11.02 -4.40 -8.03
N VAL A 63 10.46 -4.00 -9.18
CA VAL A 63 9.00 -3.86 -9.34
C VAL A 63 8.27 -5.19 -9.18
N ASP A 64 8.71 -6.22 -9.90
CA ASP A 64 8.02 -7.51 -9.88
C ASP A 64 8.02 -8.14 -8.49
N GLY A 65 9.16 -8.06 -7.79
CA GLY A 65 9.26 -8.57 -6.42
C GLY A 65 8.37 -7.81 -5.44
N LEU A 66 8.31 -6.49 -5.59
CA LEU A 66 7.44 -5.65 -4.75
C LEU A 66 5.97 -5.99 -4.98
N LEU A 67 5.53 -6.05 -6.24
CA LEU A 67 4.15 -6.36 -6.56
C LEU A 67 3.75 -7.76 -6.10
N ALA A 68 4.64 -8.75 -6.24
CA ALA A 68 4.41 -10.11 -5.76
C ALA A 68 4.23 -10.16 -4.24
N LYS A 69 5.02 -9.38 -3.50
CA LYS A 69 4.90 -9.30 -2.03
C LYS A 69 3.59 -8.65 -1.61
N VAL A 70 3.16 -7.59 -2.29
CA VAL A 70 1.88 -6.94 -2.02
C VAL A 70 0.73 -7.92 -2.28
N GLU A 71 0.77 -8.64 -3.39
CA GLU A 71 -0.23 -9.65 -3.73
C GLU A 71 -0.32 -10.74 -2.65
N LYS A 72 0.82 -11.15 -2.11
CA LYS A 72 0.86 -12.12 -1.02
C LYS A 72 0.21 -11.59 0.26
N ILE A 73 0.49 -10.33 0.63
CA ILE A 73 -0.14 -9.69 1.78
C ILE A 73 -1.66 -9.63 1.58
N ASP A 74 -2.10 -9.25 0.39
CA ASP A 74 -3.52 -9.16 0.05
C ASP A 74 -4.21 -10.51 0.16
N SER A 75 -3.58 -11.57 -0.34
CA SER A 75 -4.17 -12.92 -0.30
C SER A 75 -4.35 -13.45 1.12
N ILE A 76 -3.45 -13.11 2.04
CA ILE A 76 -3.52 -13.53 3.45
C ILE A 76 -4.48 -12.65 4.24
N ASN A 77 -4.63 -11.38 3.86
CA ASN A 77 -5.40 -10.38 4.59
C ASN A 77 -6.49 -9.76 3.70
N SER A 78 -7.21 -10.59 2.94
CA SER A 78 -8.12 -10.15 1.89
C SER A 78 -9.24 -9.21 2.37
N GLU A 79 -9.65 -9.30 3.63
CA GLU A 79 -10.69 -8.45 4.20
C GLU A 79 -10.16 -7.10 4.67
N VAL A 80 -8.85 -6.96 4.83
CA VAL A 80 -8.24 -5.74 5.36
C VAL A 80 -7.99 -4.72 4.25
N GLY A 81 -7.37 -5.16 3.15
CA GLY A 81 -7.20 -4.35 1.95
C GLY A 81 -5.81 -3.74 1.78
N ILE A 82 -5.18 -4.11 0.67
CA ILE A 82 -3.94 -3.51 0.19
C ILE A 82 -3.95 -3.57 -1.34
N ARG A 83 -3.49 -2.48 -1.98
CA ARG A 83 -3.34 -2.39 -3.43
C ARG A 83 -2.06 -1.66 -3.75
N ALA A 84 -1.44 -2.05 -4.85
CA ALA A 84 -0.25 -1.38 -5.37
C ALA A 84 -0.44 -1.07 -6.84
N PHE A 85 0.03 0.10 -7.25
CA PHE A 85 -0.01 0.56 -8.62
C PHE A 85 1.37 1.06 -9.00
N MET A 86 1.84 0.72 -10.19
CA MET A 86 3.13 1.22 -10.67
C MET A 86 2.99 1.99 -11.96
N TRP A 87 3.81 2.98 -12.13
CA TRP A 87 4.00 3.67 -13.39
C TRP A 87 5.42 4.19 -13.47
N ASN A 88 5.86 4.48 -14.68
CA ASN A 88 7.21 4.97 -14.91
C ASN A 88 7.32 6.46 -14.58
N ILE A 89 8.40 6.83 -13.91
CA ILE A 89 8.75 8.23 -13.68
C ILE A 89 9.51 8.69 -14.91
N GLU A 90 8.99 9.71 -15.59
CA GLU A 90 9.64 10.24 -16.78
C GLU A 90 10.83 11.15 -16.42
N ARG A 91 10.70 11.93 -15.36
CA ARG A 91 11.73 12.88 -14.92
C ARG A 91 11.70 13.05 -13.41
N SER A 92 12.87 13.32 -12.85
CA SER A 92 13.03 13.72 -11.45
C SER A 92 14.13 14.75 -11.32
N VAL A 93 14.18 15.42 -10.20
CA VAL A 93 15.25 16.36 -9.87
C VAL A 93 15.95 15.94 -8.59
#